data_dd1345c0ebf0fcee9042caf3811f58bf
#
_entry.id   dd1345c0ebf0fcee9042caf3811f58bf
#
_cell.length_a   1.000
_cell.length_b   1.000
_cell.length_c   1.000
_cell.angle_alpha   90.00
_cell.angle_beta   90.00
_cell.angle_gamma   90.00
#
_symmetry.space_group_name_H-M   'P 1'
#
loop_
_entity.id
_entity.type
_entity.pdbx_description
1 polymer ?
#
loop_
_entity_poly.entity_id
_entity_poly.type
_entity_poly.pdbx_seq_one_letter_code
_entity_poly.pdbx_strand_id
1 'polypeptide(L)'
;MEQVQTWCADRLMFNPTREQVRQFFVEVWADYRAGRDLSGNQVVALEAILAHPEYHALLENPARYLERDYLPEMGETNPFLHLSMHLSIAEQLAIDQPAGVRMRYEKLLARHDEAMQAQHDMMDCLAEMIWQAQRNGTAYDPLAYLQCLDGKLG
;
A
#
# COMPACT_ATOMS: atom_id res chain seq x y z
N MET A 1 -5.63 -14.49 -8.10
CA MET A 1 -6.59 -14.21 -7.13
C MET A 1 -6.05 -14.21 -5.74
N GLU A 2 -5.71 -15.34 -5.29
CA GLU A 2 -5.02 -15.47 -4.05
C GLU A 2 -3.75 -14.66 -4.02
N GLN A 3 -3.12 -14.46 -5.18
CA GLN A 3 -1.88 -13.71 -5.27
C GLN A 3 -2.00 -12.28 -4.77
N VAL A 4 -3.09 -11.58 -5.11
CA VAL A 4 -3.25 -10.19 -4.66
C VAL A 4 -3.45 -10.14 -3.16
N GLN A 5 -4.23 -11.08 -2.61
CA GLN A 5 -4.36 -11.19 -1.17
C GLN A 5 -3.02 -11.50 -0.53
N THR A 6 -2.24 -12.38 -1.16
CA THR A 6 -0.90 -12.72 -0.68
C THR A 6 0.00 -11.49 -0.60
N TRP A 7 -0.07 -10.61 -1.61
CA TRP A 7 0.76 -9.41 -1.60
C TRP A 7 0.48 -8.54 -0.38
N CYS A 8 -0.77 -8.45 0.04
CA CYS A 8 -1.15 -7.60 1.17
C CYS A 8 -1.06 -8.35 2.51
N ALA A 9 -1.57 -9.57 2.56
CA ALA A 9 -1.72 -10.29 3.81
C ALA A 9 -0.50 -11.09 4.21
N ASP A 10 0.02 -11.91 3.29
CA ASP A 10 1.14 -12.80 3.61
C ASP A 10 2.42 -12.04 3.89
N ARG A 11 2.59 -10.90 3.25
CA ARG A 11 3.79 -10.09 3.46
C ARG A 11 3.75 -9.33 4.77
N LEU A 12 2.56 -9.08 5.28
CA LEU A 12 2.42 -8.39 6.55
C LEU A 12 2.46 -9.38 7.70
N MET A 13 1.49 -10.28 7.82
CA MET A 13 1.39 -11.14 9.00
C MET A 13 0.55 -12.39 8.79
N PHE A 14 0.53 -13.02 7.64
CA PHE A 14 -0.30 -14.21 7.43
C PHE A 14 -1.77 -13.94 7.75
N ASN A 15 -2.47 -13.23 6.90
CA ASN A 15 -3.87 -12.85 7.12
C ASN A 15 -4.05 -12.02 8.39
N PRO A 16 -3.39 -10.88 8.47
CA PRO A 16 -3.47 -10.05 9.67
C PRO A 16 -4.86 -9.45 9.85
N THR A 17 -5.23 -9.23 11.11
CA THR A 17 -6.40 -8.44 11.42
C THR A 17 -6.12 -6.97 11.14
N ARG A 18 -7.18 -6.16 11.11
CA ARG A 18 -7.07 -4.71 10.99
C ARG A 18 -6.15 -4.13 12.06
N GLU A 19 -6.31 -4.61 13.29
CA GLU A 19 -5.52 -4.14 14.44
C GLU A 19 -4.05 -4.51 14.28
N GLN A 20 -3.77 -5.70 13.78
CA GLN A 20 -2.39 -6.14 13.56
C GLN A 20 -1.69 -5.30 12.49
N VAL A 21 -2.39 -4.97 11.42
CA VAL A 21 -1.81 -4.13 10.36
C VAL A 21 -1.50 -2.74 10.91
N ARG A 22 -2.44 -2.15 11.63
CA ARG A 22 -2.24 -0.82 12.21
C ARG A 22 -1.11 -0.81 13.23
N GLN A 23 -1.07 -1.84 14.07
CA GLN A 23 -0.02 -1.97 15.08
C GLN A 23 1.36 -2.12 14.44
N PHE A 24 1.43 -2.83 13.31
CA PHE A 24 2.68 -2.97 12.57
C PHE A 24 3.28 -1.60 12.20
N PHE A 25 2.47 -0.72 11.63
CA PHE A 25 2.95 0.61 11.23
C PHE A 25 3.31 1.47 12.43
N VAL A 26 2.53 1.39 13.50
CA VAL A 26 2.82 2.13 14.73
C VAL A 26 4.16 1.69 15.30
N GLU A 27 4.42 0.38 15.34
CA GLU A 27 5.65 -0.15 15.86
C GLU A 27 6.87 0.21 15.00
N VAL A 28 6.70 0.18 13.67
CA VAL A 28 7.78 0.59 12.76
C VAL A 28 8.18 2.04 13.04
N TRP A 29 7.22 2.92 13.19
CA TRP A 29 7.49 4.32 13.47
C TRP A 29 8.16 4.51 14.83
N ALA A 30 7.66 3.80 15.87
CA ALA A 30 8.24 3.87 17.21
C ALA A 30 9.67 3.34 17.23
N ASP A 31 9.94 2.24 16.55
CA ASP A 31 11.26 1.65 16.49
C ASP A 31 12.25 2.56 15.77
N TYR A 32 11.82 3.17 14.68
CA TYR A 32 12.64 4.14 13.96
C TYR A 32 13.01 5.32 14.86
N ARG A 33 12.05 5.88 15.57
CA ARG A 33 12.29 7.03 16.46
C ARG A 33 13.16 6.66 17.65
N ALA A 34 13.14 5.40 18.05
CA ALA A 34 13.99 4.90 19.13
C ALA A 34 15.40 4.52 18.66
N GLY A 35 15.67 4.62 17.36
CA GLY A 35 16.97 4.29 16.79
C GLY A 35 17.20 2.79 16.65
N ARG A 36 16.14 1.99 16.66
CA ARG A 36 16.28 0.53 16.49
C ARG A 36 16.45 0.18 15.03
N ASP A 37 17.14 -0.94 14.79
CA ASP A 37 17.35 -1.43 13.43
C ASP A 37 16.06 -2.00 12.87
N LEU A 38 15.82 -1.71 11.59
CA LEU A 38 14.65 -2.20 10.85
C LEU A 38 15.13 -3.08 9.70
N SER A 39 14.33 -4.07 9.32
CA SER A 39 14.66 -4.96 8.23
C SER A 39 13.42 -5.42 7.48
N GLY A 40 13.61 -5.87 6.23
CA GLY A 40 12.52 -6.43 5.42
C GLY A 40 11.39 -5.45 5.19
N ASN A 41 10.17 -5.89 5.46
CA ASN A 41 8.97 -5.08 5.27
C ASN A 41 8.97 -3.82 6.13
N GLN A 42 9.69 -3.83 7.25
CA GLN A 42 9.79 -2.66 8.11
C GLN A 42 10.47 -1.49 7.40
N VAL A 43 11.52 -1.78 6.62
CA VAL A 43 12.22 -0.74 5.86
C VAL A 43 11.28 -0.14 4.81
N VAL A 44 10.55 -0.99 4.09
CA VAL A 44 9.60 -0.54 3.08
C VAL A 44 8.50 0.32 3.72
N ALA A 45 7.98 -0.14 4.86
CA ALA A 45 6.96 0.60 5.61
C ALA A 45 7.49 1.97 6.05
N LEU A 46 8.74 2.02 6.52
CA LEU A 46 9.35 3.26 6.94
C LEU A 46 9.47 4.25 5.79
N GLU A 47 9.86 3.78 4.61
CA GLU A 47 9.98 4.64 3.44
C GLU A 47 8.63 5.30 3.13
N ALA A 48 7.54 4.52 3.18
CA ALA A 48 6.21 5.06 2.95
C ALA A 48 5.81 6.06 4.03
N ILE A 49 6.11 5.76 5.29
CA ILE A 49 5.80 6.65 6.41
C ILE A 49 6.56 7.97 6.27
N LEU A 50 7.84 7.91 5.95
CA LEU A 50 8.65 9.12 5.79
C LEU A 50 8.17 9.99 4.62
N ALA A 51 7.61 9.37 3.59
CA ALA A 51 7.06 10.09 2.45
C ALA A 51 5.69 10.73 2.77
N HIS A 52 5.09 10.38 3.90
CA HIS A 52 3.78 10.89 4.30
C HIS A 52 3.84 11.54 5.68
N PRO A 53 4.48 12.72 5.81
CA PRO A 53 4.59 13.38 7.12
C PRO A 53 3.25 13.67 7.78
N GLU A 54 2.19 13.77 6.98
CA GLU A 54 0.85 14.01 7.49
C GLU A 54 0.34 12.88 8.38
N TYR A 55 0.96 11.70 8.32
CA TYR A 55 0.56 10.55 9.14
C TYR A 55 1.38 10.42 10.42
N HIS A 56 2.41 11.23 10.61
CA HIS A 56 3.33 11.06 11.74
C HIS A 56 2.64 11.27 13.08
N ALA A 57 1.82 12.32 13.20
CA ALA A 57 1.11 12.59 14.45
C ALA A 57 0.15 11.45 14.79
N LEU A 58 -0.48 10.87 13.80
CA LEU A 58 -1.39 9.73 13.98
C LEU A 58 -0.64 8.52 14.53
N LEU A 59 0.53 8.24 13.97
CA LEU A 59 1.34 7.10 14.40
C LEU A 59 1.95 7.30 15.78
N GLU A 60 2.11 8.55 16.20
CA GLU A 60 2.64 8.89 17.52
C GLU A 60 1.59 8.86 18.61
N ASN A 61 0.32 8.80 18.24
CA ASN A 61 -0.82 8.78 19.17
C ASN A 61 -1.72 7.56 18.90
N PRO A 62 -1.18 6.35 19.03
CA PRO A 62 -1.91 5.16 18.60
C PRO A 62 -3.21 4.93 19.37
N ALA A 63 -3.25 5.28 20.66
CA ALA A 63 -4.44 5.07 21.47
C ALA A 63 -5.65 5.81 20.89
N ARG A 64 -5.41 6.93 20.20
CA ARG A 64 -6.49 7.76 19.65
C ARG A 64 -6.97 7.24 18.29
N TYR A 65 -6.10 6.59 17.52
CA TYR A 65 -6.37 6.30 16.12
C TYR A 65 -6.45 4.80 15.76
N LEU A 66 -5.94 3.91 16.59
CA LEU A 66 -5.85 2.50 16.25
C LEU A 66 -7.21 1.86 15.97
N GLU A 67 -8.25 2.28 16.68
CA GLU A 67 -9.58 1.69 16.54
C GLU A 67 -10.56 2.57 15.77
N ARG A 68 -10.08 3.70 15.26
CA ARG A 68 -10.94 4.63 14.53
C ARG A 68 -11.32 4.03 13.16
N ASP A 69 -12.60 4.19 12.82
CA ASP A 69 -13.08 3.83 11.49
C ASP A 69 -12.91 5.00 10.53
N TYR A 70 -12.40 4.70 9.34
CA TYR A 70 -12.24 5.67 8.27
C TYR A 70 -13.21 5.27 7.15
N LEU A 71 -14.37 5.92 7.13
CA LEU A 71 -15.44 5.57 6.20
C LEU A 71 -15.42 6.48 4.98
N PRO A 72 -15.58 5.92 3.77
CA PRO A 72 -15.57 6.74 2.55
C PRO A 72 -16.65 7.83 2.54
N GLU A 73 -17.81 7.56 3.10
CA GLU A 73 -18.91 8.53 3.15
C GLU A 73 -18.60 9.71 4.05
N MET A 74 -17.58 9.61 4.90
CA MET A 74 -17.12 10.72 5.74
C MET A 74 -16.04 11.53 5.05
N GLY A 75 -15.66 11.16 3.83
CA GLY A 75 -14.62 11.85 3.08
C GLY A 75 -13.22 11.68 3.63
N GLU A 76 -13.02 10.72 4.51
CA GLU A 76 -11.73 10.51 5.14
C GLU A 76 -10.93 9.43 4.42
N THR A 77 -9.64 9.69 4.23
CA THR A 77 -8.71 8.70 3.71
C THR A 77 -8.24 7.83 4.87
N ASN A 78 -8.24 6.51 4.68
CA ASN A 78 -7.71 5.60 5.67
C ASN A 78 -6.18 5.54 5.52
N PRO A 79 -5.40 6.16 6.43
CA PRO A 79 -3.95 6.21 6.29
C PRO A 79 -3.31 4.83 6.40
N PHE A 80 -3.88 3.93 7.16
CA PHE A 80 -3.33 2.57 7.30
C PHE A 80 -3.52 1.78 6.02
N LEU A 81 -4.66 1.95 5.35
CA LEU A 81 -4.90 1.34 4.05
C LEU A 81 -3.92 1.91 3.02
N HIS A 82 -3.72 3.22 3.01
CA HIS A 82 -2.80 3.89 2.10
C HIS A 82 -1.37 3.34 2.27
N LEU A 83 -0.91 3.25 3.51
CA LEU A 83 0.41 2.69 3.80
C LEU A 83 0.51 1.22 3.39
N SER A 84 -0.55 0.44 3.63
CA SER A 84 -0.58 -0.97 3.22
C SER A 84 -0.50 -1.13 1.71
N MET A 85 -1.11 -0.23 0.96
CA MET A 85 -1.05 -0.27 -0.50
C MET A 85 0.37 0.03 -1.00
N HIS A 86 1.11 0.90 -0.33
CA HIS A 86 2.53 1.11 -0.66
C HIS A 86 3.33 -0.19 -0.47
N LEU A 87 3.07 -0.93 0.61
CA LEU A 87 3.72 -2.21 0.84
C LEU A 87 3.38 -3.21 -0.26
N SER A 88 2.11 -3.27 -0.64
CA SER A 88 1.66 -4.16 -1.70
C SER A 88 2.35 -3.85 -3.02
N ILE A 89 2.44 -2.58 -3.37
CA ILE A 89 3.10 -2.16 -4.60
C ILE A 89 4.60 -2.49 -4.57
N ALA A 90 5.25 -2.24 -3.45
CA ALA A 90 6.67 -2.57 -3.31
C ALA A 90 6.90 -4.07 -3.51
N GLU A 91 6.02 -4.90 -2.98
CA GLU A 91 6.12 -6.35 -3.18
C GLU A 91 5.89 -6.74 -4.62
N GLN A 92 4.89 -6.14 -5.28
CA GLN A 92 4.64 -6.38 -6.71
C GLN A 92 5.89 -6.08 -7.53
N LEU A 93 6.54 -4.97 -7.24
CA LEU A 93 7.74 -4.54 -7.96
C LEU A 93 8.92 -5.45 -7.69
N ALA A 94 9.06 -5.94 -6.46
CA ALA A 94 10.17 -6.81 -6.08
C ALA A 94 10.14 -8.13 -6.85
N ILE A 95 8.96 -8.69 -7.09
CA ILE A 95 8.82 -10.00 -7.73
C ILE A 95 8.22 -9.94 -9.13
N ASP A 96 7.94 -8.75 -9.63
CA ASP A 96 7.29 -8.52 -10.93
C ASP A 96 5.99 -9.33 -11.07
N GLN A 97 5.09 -9.18 -10.10
CA GLN A 97 3.79 -9.82 -10.10
C GLN A 97 2.70 -8.76 -9.93
N PRO A 98 1.74 -8.69 -10.84
CA PRO A 98 1.58 -9.49 -12.05
C PRO A 98 2.67 -9.20 -13.08
N ALA A 99 2.99 -10.19 -13.90
CA ALA A 99 4.08 -10.06 -14.87
C ALA A 99 3.89 -8.81 -15.73
N GLY A 100 4.92 -7.99 -15.81
CA GLY A 100 4.87 -6.73 -16.56
C GLY A 100 4.58 -5.50 -15.71
N VAL A 101 4.31 -5.67 -14.41
CA VAL A 101 4.05 -4.53 -13.54
C VAL A 101 5.29 -3.66 -13.36
N ARG A 102 6.46 -4.28 -13.25
CA ARG A 102 7.73 -3.56 -13.08
C ARG A 102 8.02 -2.65 -14.25
N MET A 103 7.83 -3.15 -15.47
CA MET A 103 8.05 -2.36 -16.68
C MET A 103 7.14 -1.13 -16.70
N ARG A 104 5.89 -1.30 -16.31
CA ARG A 104 4.95 -0.19 -16.27
C ARG A 104 5.30 0.84 -15.21
N TYR A 105 5.78 0.38 -14.07
CA TYR A 105 6.27 1.27 -13.03
C TYR A 105 7.45 2.10 -13.52
N GLU A 106 8.41 1.45 -14.23
CA GLU A 106 9.57 2.16 -14.76
C GLU A 106 9.17 3.25 -15.73
N LYS A 107 8.15 3.00 -16.55
CA LYS A 107 7.62 4.01 -17.46
C LYS A 107 6.93 5.17 -16.73
N LEU A 108 6.17 4.85 -15.68
CA LEU A 108 5.55 5.87 -14.84
C LEU A 108 6.60 6.71 -14.14
N LEU A 109 7.64 6.05 -13.63
CA LEU A 109 8.73 6.74 -12.95
C LEU A 109 9.44 7.71 -13.90
N ALA A 110 9.69 7.29 -15.14
CA ALA A 110 10.32 8.14 -16.15
C ALA A 110 9.45 9.36 -16.48
N ARG A 111 8.13 9.17 -16.43
CA ARG A 111 7.18 10.24 -16.73
C ARG A 111 7.10 11.27 -15.61
N HIS A 112 7.11 10.83 -14.37
CA HIS A 112 6.96 11.72 -13.21
C HIS A 112 8.30 12.17 -12.62
N ASP A 113 9.35 11.42 -12.87
CA ASP A 113 10.66 11.66 -12.28
C ASP A 113 10.62 11.66 -10.75
N GLU A 114 9.62 10.97 -10.18
CA GLU A 114 9.44 10.86 -8.74
C GLU A 114 8.77 9.54 -8.39
N ALA A 115 9.44 8.73 -7.57
CA ALA A 115 8.97 7.38 -7.24
C ALA A 115 7.61 7.39 -6.54
N MET A 116 7.40 8.32 -5.61
CA MET A 116 6.17 8.34 -4.84
C MET A 116 4.97 8.68 -5.72
N GLN A 117 5.13 9.58 -6.68
CA GLN A 117 4.07 9.91 -7.61
C GLN A 117 3.72 8.72 -8.51
N ALA A 118 4.75 8.01 -8.99
CA ALA A 118 4.53 6.81 -9.78
C ALA A 118 3.75 5.75 -8.97
N GLN A 119 4.11 5.58 -7.71
CA GLN A 119 3.41 4.64 -6.84
C GLN A 119 1.96 5.06 -6.59
N HIS A 120 1.70 6.35 -6.46
CA HIS A 120 0.33 6.84 -6.27
C HIS A 120 -0.54 6.57 -7.51
N ASP A 121 0.04 6.69 -8.71
CA ASP A 121 -0.67 6.31 -9.92
C ASP A 121 -1.02 4.81 -9.91
N MET A 122 -0.07 3.98 -9.49
CA MET A 122 -0.31 2.55 -9.36
C MET A 122 -1.37 2.26 -8.31
N MET A 123 -1.37 3.03 -7.23
CA MET A 123 -2.34 2.88 -6.15
C MET A 123 -3.77 3.11 -6.62
N ASP A 124 -3.98 4.10 -7.49
CA ASP A 124 -5.29 4.36 -8.06
C ASP A 124 -5.82 3.12 -8.80
N CYS A 125 -4.96 2.49 -9.58
CA CYS A 125 -5.33 1.29 -10.33
C CYS A 125 -5.54 0.08 -9.41
N LEU A 126 -4.71 -0.06 -8.39
CA LEU A 126 -4.84 -1.14 -7.42
C LEU A 126 -6.16 -1.02 -6.65
N ALA A 127 -6.48 0.19 -6.21
CA ALA A 127 -7.72 0.45 -5.49
C ALA A 127 -8.94 0.14 -6.37
N GLU A 128 -8.88 0.51 -7.63
CA GLU A 128 -9.97 0.24 -8.58
C GLU A 128 -10.16 -1.26 -8.77
N MET A 129 -9.08 -2.01 -8.91
CA MET A 129 -9.15 -3.47 -9.05
C MET A 129 -9.80 -4.10 -7.82
N ILE A 130 -9.38 -3.67 -6.64
CA ILE A 130 -9.92 -4.20 -5.38
C ILE A 130 -11.40 -3.85 -5.25
N TRP A 131 -11.77 -2.62 -5.56
CA TRP A 131 -13.15 -2.16 -5.48
C TRP A 131 -14.06 -2.94 -6.43
N GLN A 132 -13.61 -3.15 -7.66
CA GLN A 132 -14.39 -3.91 -8.65
C GLN A 132 -14.61 -5.36 -8.19
N ALA A 133 -13.58 -5.99 -7.65
CA ALA A 133 -13.68 -7.36 -7.15
C ALA A 133 -14.69 -7.45 -6.01
N GLN A 134 -14.64 -6.51 -5.08
CA GLN A 134 -15.55 -6.49 -3.93
C GLN A 134 -16.99 -6.23 -4.38
N ARG A 135 -17.18 -5.27 -5.29
CA ARG A 135 -18.50 -4.91 -5.78
C ARG A 135 -19.18 -6.06 -6.52
N ASN A 136 -18.42 -6.79 -7.33
CA ASN A 136 -18.94 -7.86 -8.18
C ASN A 136 -18.90 -9.24 -7.50
N GLY A 137 -18.33 -9.32 -6.31
CA GLY A 137 -18.15 -10.60 -5.63
C GLY A 137 -17.25 -11.55 -6.39
N THR A 138 -16.29 -11.01 -7.14
CA THR A 138 -15.40 -11.79 -7.99
C THR A 138 -13.98 -11.75 -7.49
N ALA A 139 -13.14 -12.52 -8.15
CA ALA A 139 -11.71 -12.53 -7.92
C ALA A 139 -11.08 -11.21 -8.38
N TYR A 140 -9.91 -10.91 -7.86
CA TYR A 140 -9.09 -9.80 -8.38
C TYR A 140 -8.70 -10.10 -9.81
N ASP A 141 -8.66 -9.07 -10.65
CA ASP A 141 -8.35 -9.17 -12.07
C ASP A 141 -7.01 -8.48 -12.36
N PRO A 142 -5.89 -9.21 -12.35
CA PRO A 142 -4.58 -8.60 -12.62
C PRO A 142 -4.47 -7.98 -14.01
N LEU A 143 -5.17 -8.55 -14.99
CA LEU A 143 -5.14 -7.99 -16.34
C LEU A 143 -5.80 -6.60 -16.38
N ALA A 144 -6.91 -6.44 -15.70
CA ALA A 144 -7.57 -5.14 -15.60
C ALA A 144 -6.68 -4.13 -14.92
N TYR A 145 -5.94 -4.54 -13.90
CA TYR A 145 -4.96 -3.71 -13.21
C TYR A 145 -3.88 -3.23 -14.17
N LEU A 146 -3.29 -4.15 -14.94
CA LEU A 146 -2.25 -3.79 -15.91
C LEU A 146 -2.79 -2.86 -17.01
N GLN A 147 -4.02 -3.10 -17.46
CA GLN A 147 -4.66 -2.22 -18.43
C GLN A 147 -4.90 -0.82 -17.89
N CYS A 148 -5.26 -0.72 -16.61
CA CYS A 148 -5.40 0.56 -15.94
C CYS A 148 -4.07 1.32 -15.94
N LEU A 149 -2.97 0.62 -15.61
CA LEU A 149 -1.64 1.21 -15.63
C LEU A 149 -1.27 1.69 -17.03
N ASP A 150 -1.59 0.92 -18.07
CA ASP A 150 -1.37 1.33 -19.44
C ASP A 150 -2.13 2.61 -19.76
N GLY A 151 -3.35 2.74 -19.24
CA GLY A 151 -4.14 3.95 -19.39
C GLY A 151 -3.50 5.18 -18.76
N LYS A 152 -2.79 4.99 -17.65
CA LYS A 152 -2.06 6.09 -16.99
C LYS A 152 -0.86 6.54 -17.82
N LEU A 153 -0.34 5.66 -18.65
CA LEU A 153 0.81 5.98 -19.50
C LEU A 153 0.43 6.70 -20.78
N GLY A 154 -0.84 6.77 -21.07
CA GLY A 154 -1.33 7.47 -22.20
C GLY A 154 -1.66 6.63 -23.36
#